data_7d289fce51619f62269bba512d4fc638
#
_entry.id   7d289fce51619f62269bba512d4fc638
#
_cell.length_a   1.000
_cell.length_b   1.000
_cell.length_c   1.000
_cell.angle_alpha   90.00
_cell.angle_beta   90.00
_cell.angle_gamma   90.00
#
_symmetry.space_group_name_H-M   'P 1'
#
loop_
_entity.id
_entity.type
_entity.pdbx_description
1 polymer ?
#
loop_
_entity_poly.entity_id
_entity_poly.type
_entity_poly.pdbx_seq_one_letter_code
_entity_poly.pdbx_strand_id
1 'polypeptide(L)'
;MRLSDRDADPAINARLEPLGRTALSIIYADNSEPQVAIKATGFWLDGEMYDRAALAEDTSETFKREAAIYDALSSHEHILKSYGVSYLPAAQSEEPDSTAETTLPMAQRLSIALDLAETLQYIHSRGMIWGDISTRNILLFDNHHIKLSDFAGSSLRGVYPDVVFACEPQYWIPAIDPPGPERSRFEKELFAPGTGICEITEWEVPYGEIEIEELQEKLMSGEHPYLSEDNPARCIVQGLWSLDYTSVKEDSTALRKLAT
;
A
#
# COMPACT_ATOMS: atom_id res chain seq x y z
N MET A 1 10.76 -8.03 -26.76
CA MET A 1 11.06 -7.07 -27.85
C MET A 1 11.45 -5.79 -27.15
N ARG A 2 12.67 -5.32 -27.28
CA ARG A 2 13.08 -4.03 -26.67
C ARG A 2 12.31 -2.94 -27.38
N LEU A 3 11.65 -2.05 -26.64
CA LEU A 3 11.19 -0.78 -27.22
C LEU A 3 12.44 -0.03 -27.64
N SER A 4 12.65 0.11 -28.95
CA SER A 4 13.68 1.02 -29.45
C SER A 4 13.19 2.45 -29.21
N ASP A 5 14.12 3.39 -28.94
CA ASP A 5 13.92 4.83 -28.66
C ASP A 5 13.04 5.61 -29.68
N ARG A 6 12.22 4.92 -30.45
CA ARG A 6 11.57 5.50 -31.64
C ARG A 6 10.17 6.07 -31.40
N ASP A 7 9.51 5.73 -30.26
CA ASP A 7 8.06 5.99 -30.14
C ASP A 7 7.65 6.84 -28.93
N ALA A 8 8.61 7.35 -28.13
CA ALA A 8 8.28 8.30 -27.08
C ALA A 8 8.02 9.69 -27.69
N ASP A 9 6.78 10.18 -27.60
CA ASP A 9 6.46 11.55 -28.01
C ASP A 9 7.26 12.54 -27.16
N PRO A 10 8.16 13.36 -27.74
CA PRO A 10 8.95 14.33 -27.00
C PRO A 10 8.13 15.30 -26.15
N ALA A 11 6.89 15.55 -26.53
CA ALA A 11 5.96 16.39 -25.77
C ALA A 11 5.50 15.71 -24.47
N ILE A 12 5.39 14.38 -24.47
CA ILE A 12 5.03 13.62 -23.27
C ILE A 12 6.22 13.55 -22.31
N ASN A 13 7.41 13.25 -22.80
CA ASN A 13 8.63 13.24 -21.98
C ASN A 13 8.93 14.62 -21.35
N ALA A 14 8.60 15.72 -22.03
CA ALA A 14 8.73 17.07 -21.47
C ALA A 14 7.65 17.41 -20.43
N ARG A 15 6.52 16.68 -20.44
CA ARG A 15 5.39 16.89 -19.53
C ARG A 15 5.45 16.02 -18.28
N LEU A 16 5.96 14.81 -18.39
CA LEU A 16 5.93 13.80 -17.32
C LEU A 16 7.31 13.65 -16.68
N GLU A 17 7.35 13.77 -15.36
CA GLU A 17 8.53 13.53 -14.54
C GLU A 17 8.32 12.26 -13.70
N PRO A 18 9.21 11.26 -13.75
CA PRO A 18 9.06 10.05 -12.97
C PRO A 18 9.27 10.35 -11.48
N LEU A 19 8.30 9.92 -10.65
CA LEU A 19 8.35 10.04 -9.19
C LEU A 19 8.77 8.72 -8.50
N GLY A 20 8.48 7.59 -9.15
CA GLY A 20 8.76 6.28 -8.58
C GLY A 20 8.19 5.16 -9.44
N ARG A 21 8.53 3.92 -9.05
CA ARG A 21 8.07 2.71 -9.75
C ARG A 21 7.62 1.62 -8.78
N THR A 22 6.73 0.77 -9.26
CA THR A 22 6.39 -0.52 -8.66
C THR A 22 6.80 -1.65 -9.62
N ALA A 23 6.58 -2.90 -9.24
CA ALA A 23 6.88 -4.03 -10.13
C ALA A 23 6.11 -3.98 -11.47
N LEU A 24 4.93 -3.34 -11.51
CA LEU A 24 4.00 -3.35 -12.65
C LEU A 24 3.62 -1.96 -13.15
N SER A 25 4.10 -0.89 -12.50
CA SER A 25 3.73 0.48 -12.87
C SER A 25 4.84 1.49 -12.58
N ILE A 26 4.75 2.62 -13.27
CA ILE A 26 5.58 3.81 -13.03
C ILE A 26 4.64 4.96 -12.67
N ILE A 27 5.03 5.73 -11.67
CA ILE A 27 4.29 6.92 -11.24
C ILE A 27 5.02 8.15 -11.78
N TYR A 28 4.30 9.01 -12.45
CA TYR A 28 4.80 10.27 -13.00
C TYR A 28 4.11 11.46 -12.36
N ALA A 29 4.84 12.55 -12.13
CA ALA A 29 4.26 13.88 -11.98
C ALA A 29 3.88 14.44 -13.36
N ASP A 30 2.77 15.16 -13.42
CA ASP A 30 2.39 15.93 -14.60
C ASP A 30 2.82 17.39 -14.44
N ASN A 31 3.86 17.82 -15.13
CA ASN A 31 4.38 19.20 -15.05
C ASN A 31 3.36 20.26 -15.49
N SER A 32 2.33 19.89 -16.25
CA SER A 32 1.23 20.79 -16.64
C SER A 32 0.13 20.86 -15.59
N GLU A 33 -0.01 19.84 -14.75
CA GLU A 33 -0.96 19.74 -13.65
C GLU A 33 -0.27 19.19 -12.38
N PRO A 34 0.52 20.01 -11.65
CA PRO A 34 1.39 19.54 -10.56
C PRO A 34 0.69 18.83 -9.41
N GLN A 35 -0.65 18.87 -9.36
CA GLN A 35 -1.45 18.14 -8.36
C GLN A 35 -1.93 16.77 -8.85
N VAL A 36 -1.53 16.37 -10.07
CA VAL A 36 -1.93 15.10 -10.68
C VAL A 36 -0.70 14.21 -10.81
N ALA A 37 -0.79 13.00 -10.26
CA ALA A 37 0.13 11.91 -10.55
C ALA A 37 -0.50 10.94 -11.54
N ILE A 38 0.31 10.43 -12.45
CA ILE A 38 -0.12 9.49 -13.48
C ILE A 38 0.54 8.15 -13.21
N LYS A 39 -0.27 7.12 -12.92
CA LYS A 39 0.18 5.73 -12.80
C LYS A 39 0.09 5.08 -14.18
N ALA A 40 1.23 4.76 -14.77
CA ALA A 40 1.33 4.14 -16.08
C ALA A 40 1.80 2.68 -15.95
N THR A 41 1.45 1.84 -16.93
CA THR A 41 1.95 0.46 -16.98
C THR A 41 3.45 0.45 -17.29
N GLY A 42 4.22 -0.36 -16.54
CA GLY A 42 5.62 -0.60 -16.82
C GLY A 42 6.06 -1.88 -16.14
N PHE A 43 6.74 -2.75 -16.88
CA PHE A 43 7.38 -3.93 -16.31
C PHE A 43 8.89 -3.79 -16.42
N TRP A 44 9.58 -3.85 -15.28
CA TRP A 44 11.03 -3.76 -15.19
C TRP A 44 11.62 -5.10 -14.79
N LEU A 45 12.63 -5.53 -15.49
CA LEU A 45 13.43 -6.69 -15.15
C LEU A 45 14.90 -6.33 -15.34
N ASP A 46 15.74 -6.56 -14.35
CA ASP A 46 17.19 -6.27 -14.37
C ASP A 46 17.51 -4.81 -14.78
N GLY A 47 16.68 -3.85 -14.34
CA GLY A 47 16.87 -2.43 -14.65
C GLY A 47 16.45 -2.01 -16.06
N GLU A 48 15.91 -2.90 -16.88
CA GLU A 48 15.38 -2.60 -18.21
C GLU A 48 13.85 -2.72 -18.26
N MET A 49 13.19 -1.79 -18.93
CA MET A 49 11.75 -1.83 -19.18
C MET A 49 11.42 -2.82 -20.29
N TYR A 50 10.50 -3.73 -20.03
CA TYR A 50 10.00 -4.69 -21.01
C TYR A 50 8.55 -4.37 -21.35
N ASP A 51 8.28 -4.11 -22.63
CA ASP A 51 6.93 -4.16 -23.18
C ASP A 51 6.55 -5.62 -23.46
N ARG A 52 5.63 -6.15 -22.66
CA ARG A 52 5.00 -7.43 -22.97
C ARG A 52 3.56 -7.18 -23.37
N ALA A 53 3.28 -7.28 -24.65
CA ALA A 53 1.92 -7.24 -25.19
C ALA A 53 0.97 -8.23 -24.47
N ALA A 54 1.51 -9.36 -23.96
CA ALA A 54 0.76 -10.32 -23.14
C ALA A 54 0.42 -9.79 -21.73
N LEU A 55 1.20 -8.87 -21.17
CA LEU A 55 0.92 -8.23 -19.87
C LEU A 55 0.02 -7.00 -20.02
N ALA A 56 -0.10 -6.43 -21.22
CA ALA A 56 -0.91 -5.26 -21.47
C ALA A 56 -2.40 -5.52 -21.20
N GLU A 57 -2.88 -6.73 -21.46
CA GLU A 57 -4.28 -7.12 -21.21
C GLU A 57 -4.54 -7.26 -19.70
N ASP A 58 -3.68 -7.99 -18.97
CA ASP A 58 -3.76 -8.15 -17.52
C ASP A 58 -3.61 -6.82 -16.80
N THR A 59 -2.72 -5.96 -17.26
CA THR A 59 -2.49 -4.63 -16.69
C THR A 59 -3.67 -3.70 -16.96
N SER A 60 -4.30 -3.79 -18.13
CA SER A 60 -5.52 -3.05 -18.45
C SER A 60 -6.68 -3.43 -17.51
N GLU A 61 -6.84 -4.73 -17.21
CA GLU A 61 -7.85 -5.20 -16.26
C GLU A 61 -7.56 -4.72 -14.82
N THR A 62 -6.29 -4.70 -14.42
CA THR A 62 -5.86 -4.17 -13.12
C THR A 62 -6.23 -2.70 -12.97
N PHE A 63 -5.98 -1.85 -13.97
CA PHE A 63 -6.37 -0.44 -13.92
C PHE A 63 -7.89 -0.23 -13.96
N LYS A 64 -8.63 -1.04 -14.73
CA LYS A 64 -10.10 -1.01 -14.70
C LYS A 64 -10.64 -1.38 -13.33
N ARG A 65 -10.06 -2.41 -12.69
CA ARG A 65 -10.38 -2.81 -11.33
C ARG A 65 -10.12 -1.65 -10.36
N GLU A 66 -8.92 -1.08 -10.39
CA GLU A 66 -8.53 0.02 -9.53
C GLU A 66 -9.47 1.23 -9.68
N ALA A 67 -9.79 1.62 -10.92
CA ALA A 67 -10.74 2.71 -11.19
C ALA A 67 -12.14 2.40 -10.64
N ALA A 68 -12.65 1.18 -10.84
CA ALA A 68 -13.96 0.78 -10.31
C ALA A 68 -13.98 0.77 -8.77
N ILE A 69 -12.88 0.43 -8.11
CA ILE A 69 -12.73 0.50 -6.66
C ILE A 69 -12.77 1.97 -6.20
N TYR A 70 -12.02 2.86 -6.84
CA TYR A 70 -12.06 4.30 -6.52
C TYR A 70 -13.44 4.90 -6.69
N ASP A 71 -14.16 4.55 -7.78
CA ASP A 71 -15.53 5.01 -8.02
C ASP A 71 -16.48 4.53 -6.91
N ALA A 72 -16.35 3.28 -6.49
CA ALA A 72 -17.18 2.70 -5.44
C ALA A 72 -16.84 3.24 -4.04
N LEU A 73 -15.58 3.57 -3.77
CA LEU A 73 -15.14 4.25 -2.54
C LEU A 73 -15.63 5.71 -2.50
N SER A 74 -15.90 6.33 -3.66
CA SER A 74 -16.29 7.72 -3.74
C SER A 74 -15.24 8.67 -3.12
N SER A 75 -15.60 9.94 -2.87
CA SER A 75 -14.69 10.90 -2.24
C SER A 75 -14.59 10.63 -0.73
N HIS A 76 -13.39 10.46 -0.23
CA HIS A 76 -13.08 10.34 1.19
C HIS A 76 -11.79 11.12 1.49
N GLU A 77 -11.70 11.77 2.66
CA GLU A 77 -10.56 12.64 3.01
C GLU A 77 -9.22 11.88 3.02
N HIS A 78 -9.22 10.65 3.50
CA HIS A 78 -8.04 9.79 3.62
C HIS A 78 -7.90 8.78 2.46
N ILE A 79 -8.55 9.00 1.33
CA ILE A 79 -8.36 8.20 0.11
C ILE A 79 -7.89 9.13 -1.01
N LEU A 80 -6.85 8.71 -1.73
CA LEU A 80 -6.34 9.48 -2.85
C LEU A 80 -7.43 9.62 -3.91
N LYS A 81 -7.62 10.82 -4.42
CA LYS A 81 -8.63 11.05 -5.45
C LYS A 81 -8.15 10.49 -6.79
N SER A 82 -8.94 9.59 -7.38
CA SER A 82 -8.74 9.13 -8.74
C SER A 82 -9.48 10.04 -9.74
N TYR A 83 -8.85 10.30 -10.88
CA TYR A 83 -9.44 11.02 -12.01
C TYR A 83 -9.80 10.08 -13.18
N GLY A 84 -9.75 8.77 -12.92
CA GLY A 84 -10.06 7.72 -13.89
C GLY A 84 -8.84 7.23 -14.67
N VAL A 85 -9.09 6.42 -15.68
CA VAL A 85 -8.07 5.82 -16.55
C VAL A 85 -8.02 6.57 -17.88
N SER A 86 -6.82 6.97 -18.29
CA SER A 86 -6.57 7.50 -19.64
C SER A 86 -5.43 6.73 -20.31
N TYR A 87 -5.44 6.68 -21.64
CA TYR A 87 -4.38 6.02 -22.40
C TYR A 87 -3.34 7.06 -22.80
N LEU A 88 -2.10 6.86 -22.35
CA LEU A 88 -0.94 7.68 -22.75
C LEU A 88 0.02 6.83 -23.60
N PRO A 89 0.67 7.41 -24.60
CA PRO A 89 1.78 6.76 -25.29
C PRO A 89 2.95 6.53 -24.29
N ALA A 90 3.71 5.46 -24.48
CA ALA A 90 4.78 5.07 -23.56
C ALA A 90 5.91 6.12 -23.41
N ALA A 91 6.31 6.42 -22.18
CA ALA A 91 7.40 7.34 -21.85
C ALA A 91 8.53 6.61 -21.09
N GLN A 92 9.77 7.12 -21.20
CA GLN A 92 10.96 6.59 -20.51
C GLN A 92 11.32 7.44 -19.27
N SER A 93 11.89 6.82 -18.22
CA SER A 93 12.12 7.45 -16.91
C SER A 93 13.55 7.33 -16.39
N GLU A 94 14.00 8.31 -15.59
CA GLU A 94 15.16 8.27 -14.69
C GLU A 94 14.70 8.34 -13.21
N GLU A 95 15.52 7.87 -12.25
CA GLU A 95 15.13 7.68 -10.84
C GLU A 95 15.17 8.98 -9.98
N PRO A 96 14.25 9.15 -9.00
CA PRO A 96 14.31 10.26 -8.06
C PRO A 96 15.13 9.94 -6.79
N ASP A 97 15.73 10.97 -6.22
CA ASP A 97 16.56 10.95 -5.01
C ASP A 97 15.70 11.06 -3.73
N SER A 98 16.05 10.30 -2.67
CA SER A 98 15.28 10.27 -1.42
C SER A 98 15.83 11.26 -0.38
N THR A 99 14.98 12.09 0.21
CA THR A 99 15.32 12.98 1.31
C THR A 99 15.07 12.30 2.67
N ALA A 100 16.02 12.45 3.62
CA ALA A 100 15.94 11.91 4.97
C ALA A 100 14.75 12.47 5.76
N GLU A 101 13.90 11.61 6.28
CA GLU A 101 12.73 11.98 7.07
C GLU A 101 13.10 12.26 8.55
N THR A 102 12.56 13.35 9.08
CA THR A 102 12.64 13.65 10.51
C THR A 102 11.58 12.83 11.26
N THR A 103 11.99 12.11 12.31
CA THR A 103 11.08 11.31 13.14
C THR A 103 9.94 12.18 13.72
N LEU A 104 8.70 11.81 13.47
CA LEU A 104 7.52 12.52 13.99
C LEU A 104 7.32 12.29 15.49
N PRO A 105 6.80 13.28 16.25
CA PRO A 105 6.36 13.08 17.63
C PRO A 105 5.31 11.98 17.75
N MET A 106 5.32 11.22 18.87
CA MET A 106 4.42 10.09 19.11
C MET A 106 2.93 10.45 18.94
N ALA A 107 2.52 11.62 19.40
CA ALA A 107 1.12 12.06 19.25
C ALA A 107 0.70 12.16 17.76
N GLN A 108 1.59 12.61 16.89
CA GLN A 108 1.33 12.68 15.45
C GLN A 108 1.30 11.30 14.81
N ARG A 109 2.21 10.39 15.23
CA ARG A 109 2.21 8.99 14.76
C ARG A 109 0.91 8.27 15.16
N LEU A 110 0.42 8.49 16.38
CA LEU A 110 -0.87 7.94 16.82
C LEU A 110 -2.05 8.50 16.02
N SER A 111 -2.00 9.79 15.65
CA SER A 111 -3.01 10.37 14.75
C SER A 111 -3.00 9.70 13.38
N ILE A 112 -1.82 9.51 12.78
CA ILE A 112 -1.66 8.80 11.50
C ILE A 112 -2.18 7.36 11.60
N ALA A 113 -1.86 6.64 12.68
CA ALA A 113 -2.35 5.29 12.91
C ALA A 113 -3.88 5.23 13.06
N LEU A 114 -4.48 6.23 13.70
CA LEU A 114 -5.93 6.37 13.80
C LEU A 114 -6.57 6.63 12.44
N ASP A 115 -6.03 7.57 11.65
CA ASP A 115 -6.52 7.87 10.30
C ASP A 115 -6.48 6.63 9.39
N LEU A 116 -5.41 5.82 9.48
CA LEU A 116 -5.31 4.53 8.79
C LEU A 116 -6.44 3.58 9.20
N ALA A 117 -6.64 3.36 10.50
CA ALA A 117 -7.65 2.44 11.01
C ALA A 117 -9.08 2.90 10.67
N GLU A 118 -9.38 4.20 10.75
CA GLU A 118 -10.67 4.76 10.38
C GLU A 118 -10.94 4.65 8.87
N THR A 119 -9.90 4.82 8.05
CA THR A 119 -10.02 4.65 6.59
C THR A 119 -10.23 3.19 6.21
N LEU A 120 -9.56 2.25 6.86
CA LEU A 120 -9.81 0.82 6.68
C LEU A 120 -11.23 0.43 7.12
N GLN A 121 -11.71 0.98 8.23
CA GLN A 121 -13.11 0.78 8.65
C GLN A 121 -14.09 1.30 7.59
N TYR A 122 -13.82 2.45 6.97
CA TYR A 122 -14.61 2.95 5.87
C TYR A 122 -14.60 2.00 4.67
N ILE A 123 -13.44 1.54 4.22
CA ILE A 123 -13.27 0.58 3.11
C ILE A 123 -14.08 -0.69 3.38
N HIS A 124 -13.94 -1.27 4.58
CA HIS A 124 -14.68 -2.47 4.97
C HIS A 124 -16.21 -2.23 5.03
N SER A 125 -16.65 -1.04 5.47
CA SER A 125 -18.07 -0.67 5.47
C SER A 125 -18.69 -0.65 4.07
N ARG A 126 -17.86 -0.44 3.04
CA ARG A 126 -18.25 -0.50 1.62
C ARG A 126 -18.23 -1.95 1.08
N GLY A 127 -17.92 -2.93 1.92
CA GLY A 127 -17.83 -4.34 1.54
C GLY A 127 -16.60 -4.66 0.70
N MET A 128 -15.52 -3.94 0.91
CA MET A 128 -14.25 -4.09 0.22
C MET A 128 -13.17 -4.61 1.16
N ILE A 129 -12.14 -5.22 0.57
CA ILE A 129 -10.88 -5.56 1.18
C ILE A 129 -9.79 -4.84 0.38
N TRP A 130 -8.87 -4.12 1.05
CA TRP A 130 -7.82 -3.39 0.35
C TRP A 130 -6.79 -4.35 -0.27
N GLY A 131 -6.28 -5.33 0.53
CA GLY A 131 -5.43 -6.41 0.02
C GLY A 131 -3.96 -6.07 -0.16
N ASP A 132 -3.56 -4.79 -0.01
CA ASP A 132 -2.18 -4.34 -0.12
C ASP A 132 -1.85 -3.29 0.94
N ILE A 133 -2.13 -3.66 2.20
CA ILE A 133 -1.82 -2.82 3.36
C ILE A 133 -0.31 -2.76 3.53
N SER A 134 0.26 -1.58 3.29
CA SER A 134 1.67 -1.26 3.45
C SER A 134 1.81 0.25 3.62
N THR A 135 2.78 0.71 4.40
CA THR A 135 3.08 2.15 4.55
C THR A 135 3.51 2.79 3.24
N ARG A 136 4.04 2.03 2.28
CA ARG A 136 4.32 2.52 0.92
C ARG A 136 3.09 2.99 0.15
N ASN A 137 1.92 2.44 0.49
CA ASN A 137 0.64 2.81 -0.11
C ASN A 137 -0.10 3.89 0.71
N ILE A 138 0.56 4.41 1.75
CA ILE A 138 0.08 5.51 2.61
C ILE A 138 0.88 6.76 2.28
N LEU A 139 0.27 7.69 1.57
CA LEU A 139 0.91 8.94 1.20
C LEU A 139 0.75 9.95 2.33
N LEU A 140 1.87 10.48 2.81
CA LEU A 140 1.91 11.53 3.84
C LEU A 140 1.95 12.91 3.18
N PHE A 141 1.02 13.78 3.56
CA PHE A 141 0.91 15.15 3.08
C PHE A 141 1.29 16.16 4.16
N ASP A 142 1.35 17.42 3.79
CA ASP A 142 1.52 18.52 4.74
C ASP A 142 0.53 18.42 5.91
N ASN A 143 0.96 18.86 7.09
CA ASN A 143 0.22 18.72 8.36
C ASN A 143 -0.02 17.26 8.81
N HIS A 144 0.78 16.33 8.32
CA HIS A 144 0.70 14.90 8.65
C HIS A 144 -0.63 14.22 8.29
N HIS A 145 -1.34 14.78 7.33
CA HIS A 145 -2.54 14.17 6.77
C HIS A 145 -2.16 13.03 5.83
N ILE A 146 -2.83 11.89 5.94
CA ILE A 146 -2.56 10.74 5.07
C ILE A 146 -3.62 10.51 4.03
N LYS A 147 -3.23 9.88 2.93
CA LYS A 147 -4.16 9.30 1.94
C LYS A 147 -3.70 7.91 1.52
N LEU A 148 -4.62 6.97 1.53
CA LEU A 148 -4.40 5.62 1.01
C LEU A 148 -4.48 5.63 -0.51
N SER A 149 -3.62 4.83 -1.12
CA SER A 149 -3.48 4.67 -2.57
C SER A 149 -3.31 3.19 -2.94
N ASP A 150 -3.21 2.90 -4.22
CA ASP A 150 -3.01 1.57 -4.79
C ASP A 150 -4.07 0.53 -4.38
N PHE A 151 -5.22 0.62 -5.04
CA PHE A 151 -6.35 -0.31 -4.88
C PHE A 151 -6.39 -1.40 -5.96
N ALA A 152 -5.30 -1.59 -6.71
CA ALA A 152 -5.23 -2.54 -7.82
C ALA A 152 -5.53 -3.99 -7.39
N GLY A 153 -5.09 -4.41 -6.20
CA GLY A 153 -5.33 -5.73 -5.62
C GLY A 153 -6.65 -5.87 -4.87
N SER A 154 -7.40 -4.79 -4.67
CA SER A 154 -8.57 -4.76 -3.80
C SER A 154 -9.75 -5.59 -4.34
N SER A 155 -10.58 -6.10 -3.44
CA SER A 155 -11.85 -6.71 -3.81
C SER A 155 -12.99 -5.70 -3.83
N LEU A 156 -13.96 -5.92 -4.72
CA LEU A 156 -15.22 -5.21 -4.76
C LEU A 156 -16.35 -6.21 -4.89
N ARG A 157 -17.21 -6.26 -3.89
CA ARG A 157 -18.31 -7.24 -3.83
C ARG A 157 -19.17 -7.21 -5.09
N GLY A 158 -19.33 -8.37 -5.72
CA GLY A 158 -20.18 -8.56 -6.91
C GLY A 158 -19.54 -8.17 -8.23
N VAL A 159 -18.40 -7.45 -8.23
CA VAL A 159 -17.68 -7.02 -9.45
C VAL A 159 -16.31 -7.68 -9.51
N TYR A 160 -15.51 -7.49 -8.46
CA TYR A 160 -14.17 -8.07 -8.28
C TYR A 160 -14.12 -8.78 -6.94
N PRO A 161 -14.65 -10.01 -6.82
CA PRO A 161 -14.78 -10.71 -5.53
C PRO A 161 -13.44 -11.22 -4.99
N ASP A 162 -12.45 -11.39 -5.89
CA ASP A 162 -11.14 -11.91 -5.52
C ASP A 162 -10.18 -10.79 -5.20
N VAL A 163 -9.63 -10.82 -3.98
CA VAL A 163 -8.54 -9.95 -3.57
C VAL A 163 -7.22 -10.59 -3.98
N VAL A 164 -6.32 -9.77 -4.50
CA VAL A 164 -4.94 -10.16 -4.77
C VAL A 164 -4.09 -9.54 -3.65
N PHE A 165 -3.66 -10.36 -2.67
CA PHE A 165 -2.76 -9.88 -1.63
C PHE A 165 -1.37 -9.68 -2.24
N ALA A 166 -1.00 -8.42 -2.41
CA ALA A 166 0.28 -7.97 -2.95
C ALA A 166 1.18 -7.35 -1.86
N CYS A 167 0.73 -7.40 -0.59
CA CYS A 167 1.46 -6.81 0.53
C CYS A 167 2.85 -7.45 0.67
N GLU A 168 3.79 -6.63 1.12
CA GLU A 168 5.16 -7.04 1.37
C GLU A 168 5.24 -8.17 2.40
N PRO A 169 6.27 -9.02 2.33
CA PRO A 169 6.44 -10.13 3.27
C PRO A 169 6.42 -9.71 4.74
N GLN A 170 6.89 -8.48 5.08
CA GLN A 170 6.85 -7.93 6.44
C GLN A 170 5.44 -7.85 7.03
N TYR A 171 4.41 -7.79 6.17
CA TYR A 171 2.99 -7.73 6.55
C TYR A 171 2.30 -9.09 6.55
N TRP A 172 3.01 -10.18 6.24
CA TRP A 172 2.45 -11.53 6.25
C TRP A 172 2.26 -12.03 7.68
N ILE A 173 1.25 -12.88 7.84
CA ILE A 173 1.04 -13.58 9.11
C ILE A 173 2.19 -14.59 9.29
N PRO A 174 2.97 -14.49 10.38
CA PRO A 174 4.00 -15.48 10.67
C PRO A 174 3.43 -16.89 10.82
N ALA A 175 4.27 -17.90 10.57
CA ALA A 175 3.87 -19.29 10.72
C ALA A 175 3.51 -19.62 12.17
N ILE A 176 2.57 -20.51 12.35
CA ILE A 176 2.19 -21.06 13.66
C ILE A 176 2.63 -22.52 13.71
N ASP A 177 3.30 -22.92 14.78
CA ASP A 177 3.66 -24.31 15.02
C ASP A 177 2.78 -24.92 16.13
N PRO A 178 2.01 -26.00 15.90
CA PRO A 178 1.88 -26.71 14.61
C PRO A 178 1.08 -25.91 13.58
N PRO A 179 1.30 -26.15 12.26
CA PRO A 179 0.59 -25.45 11.21
C PRO A 179 -0.92 -25.58 11.37
N GLY A 180 -1.59 -24.41 11.43
CA GLY A 180 -3.05 -24.33 11.45
C GLY A 180 -3.66 -24.36 10.04
N PRO A 181 -4.99 -24.26 9.93
CA PRO A 181 -5.65 -24.07 8.64
C PRO A 181 -5.17 -22.78 7.97
N GLU A 182 -5.23 -22.75 6.65
CA GLU A 182 -4.91 -21.52 5.90
C GLU A 182 -5.83 -20.37 6.37
N ARG A 183 -5.20 -19.22 6.65
CA ARG A 183 -5.91 -18.03 7.09
C ARG A 183 -6.80 -17.48 5.97
N SER A 184 -8.00 -17.09 6.34
CA SER A 184 -8.93 -16.46 5.42
C SER A 184 -8.39 -15.12 4.91
N ARG A 185 -8.92 -14.65 3.78
CA ARG A 185 -8.57 -13.33 3.23
C ARG A 185 -8.86 -12.21 4.22
N PHE A 186 -9.93 -12.31 4.97
CA PHE A 186 -10.31 -11.32 5.97
C PHE A 186 -9.38 -11.34 7.19
N GLU A 187 -8.92 -12.52 7.65
CA GLU A 187 -7.92 -12.59 8.72
C GLU A 187 -6.60 -11.96 8.29
N LYS A 188 -6.15 -12.17 7.04
CA LYS A 188 -4.95 -11.51 6.50
C LYS A 188 -5.12 -9.98 6.49
N GLU A 189 -6.29 -9.50 6.11
CA GLU A 189 -6.64 -8.07 6.10
C GLU A 189 -6.77 -7.48 7.51
N LEU A 190 -7.13 -8.25 8.52
CA LEU A 190 -7.16 -7.82 9.92
C LEU A 190 -5.78 -7.82 10.58
N PHE A 191 -4.88 -8.70 10.15
CA PHE A 191 -3.52 -8.81 10.68
C PHE A 191 -2.61 -7.66 10.21
N ALA A 192 -2.61 -7.36 8.91
CA ALA A 192 -1.69 -6.43 8.28
C ALA A 192 -1.72 -5.00 8.88
N PRO A 193 -2.88 -4.43 9.30
CA PRO A 193 -2.91 -3.15 10.01
C PRO A 193 -2.07 -3.13 11.29
N GLY A 194 -1.94 -4.26 11.99
CA GLY A 194 -1.07 -4.37 13.17
C GLY A 194 0.37 -4.03 12.83
N THR A 195 0.88 -4.57 11.74
CA THR A 195 2.23 -4.26 11.25
C THR A 195 2.35 -2.80 10.78
N GLY A 196 1.34 -2.27 10.06
CA GLY A 196 1.32 -0.87 9.65
C GLY A 196 1.30 0.11 10.84
N ILE A 197 0.48 -0.16 11.86
CA ILE A 197 0.44 0.65 13.09
C ILE A 197 1.76 0.53 13.86
N CYS A 198 2.37 -0.67 13.91
CA CYS A 198 3.69 -0.88 14.49
C CYS A 198 4.74 -0.01 13.79
N GLU A 199 4.84 -0.07 12.46
CA GLU A 199 5.78 0.72 11.65
C GLU A 199 5.58 2.23 11.86
N ILE A 200 4.34 2.71 11.84
CA ILE A 200 4.01 4.12 12.07
C ILE A 200 4.38 4.56 13.49
N THR A 201 4.09 3.76 14.51
CA THR A 201 4.32 4.14 15.91
C THR A 201 5.74 3.93 16.36
N GLU A 202 6.46 2.91 15.89
CA GLU A 202 7.91 2.78 16.11
C GLU A 202 8.71 3.74 15.21
N TRP A 203 8.15 4.14 14.07
CA TRP A 203 8.84 4.93 13.03
C TRP A 203 10.05 4.20 12.48
N GLU A 204 9.90 2.90 12.30
CA GLU A 204 10.95 1.98 11.86
C GLU A 204 10.36 0.88 10.99
N VAL A 205 11.08 0.50 9.93
CA VAL A 205 10.66 -0.57 9.02
C VAL A 205 10.54 -1.90 9.79
N PRO A 206 9.42 -2.63 9.64
CA PRO A 206 9.23 -3.91 10.30
C PRO A 206 10.35 -4.91 9.97
N TYR A 207 10.93 -5.52 10.98
CA TYR A 207 12.13 -6.38 10.94
C TYR A 207 13.45 -5.68 10.57
N GLY A 208 13.44 -4.36 10.27
CA GLY A 208 14.62 -3.62 9.83
C GLY A 208 15.06 -3.95 8.39
N GLU A 209 16.26 -3.53 8.05
CA GLU A 209 16.87 -3.85 6.74
C GLU A 209 17.52 -5.24 6.79
N ILE A 210 16.79 -6.28 6.36
CA ILE A 210 17.27 -7.65 6.30
C ILE A 210 17.03 -8.26 4.92
N GLU A 211 17.83 -9.26 4.55
CA GLU A 211 17.64 -10.00 3.30
C GLU A 211 16.35 -10.83 3.34
N ILE A 212 15.80 -11.08 2.16
CA ILE A 212 14.51 -11.79 2.05
C ILE A 212 14.54 -13.20 2.65
N GLU A 213 15.66 -13.86 2.57
CA GLU A 213 15.86 -15.20 3.13
C GLU A 213 15.79 -15.17 4.67
N GLU A 214 16.44 -14.19 5.31
CA GLU A 214 16.38 -14.00 6.76
C GLU A 214 14.97 -13.63 7.22
N LEU A 215 14.28 -12.76 6.48
CA LEU A 215 12.88 -12.45 6.76
C LEU A 215 11.98 -13.68 6.71
N GLN A 216 12.18 -14.54 5.69
CA GLN A 216 11.42 -15.78 5.58
C GLN A 216 11.67 -16.71 6.76
N GLU A 217 12.92 -16.84 7.23
CA GLU A 217 13.26 -17.64 8.41
C GLU A 217 12.53 -17.12 9.67
N LYS A 218 12.52 -15.80 9.90
CA LYS A 218 11.79 -15.16 11.00
C LYS A 218 10.29 -15.43 10.92
N LEU A 219 9.68 -15.25 9.75
CA LEU A 219 8.26 -15.53 9.55
C LEU A 219 7.92 -17.00 9.76
N MET A 220 8.80 -17.92 9.32
CA MET A 220 8.62 -19.36 9.53
C MET A 220 8.81 -19.78 11.00
N SER A 221 9.59 -19.04 11.77
CA SER A 221 9.75 -19.26 13.22
C SER A 221 8.64 -18.61 14.07
N GLY A 222 7.67 -17.92 13.43
CA GLY A 222 6.59 -17.25 14.14
C GLY A 222 6.97 -15.91 14.76
N GLU A 223 8.11 -15.34 14.34
CA GLU A 223 8.61 -14.08 14.89
C GLU A 223 7.80 -12.89 14.34
N HIS A 224 7.43 -11.96 15.21
CA HIS A 224 6.82 -10.68 14.86
C HIS A 224 7.88 -9.57 14.78
N PRO A 225 7.58 -8.43 14.14
CA PRO A 225 8.46 -7.25 14.18
C PRO A 225 8.72 -6.78 15.60
N TYR A 226 9.82 -6.05 15.78
CA TYR A 226 10.09 -5.38 17.06
C TYR A 226 8.95 -4.41 17.41
N LEU A 227 8.55 -4.43 18.68
CA LEU A 227 7.54 -3.55 19.24
C LEU A 227 7.94 -3.18 20.68
N SER A 228 8.27 -1.90 20.88
CA SER A 228 8.72 -1.37 22.16
C SER A 228 7.71 -1.64 23.30
N GLU A 229 8.24 -1.90 24.49
CA GLU A 229 7.40 -2.07 25.69
C GLU A 229 6.66 -0.77 26.06
N ASP A 230 7.25 0.38 25.76
CA ASP A 230 6.71 1.70 26.02
C ASP A 230 5.81 2.24 24.90
N ASN A 231 5.61 1.47 23.82
CA ASN A 231 4.75 1.90 22.72
C ASN A 231 3.29 1.97 23.18
N PRO A 232 2.64 3.14 23.12
CA PRO A 232 1.26 3.29 23.61
C PRO A 232 0.25 2.45 22.81
N ALA A 233 0.53 2.14 21.53
CA ALA A 233 -0.32 1.28 20.70
C ALA A 233 -0.04 -0.22 20.87
N ARG A 234 0.91 -0.62 21.73
CA ARG A 234 1.37 -2.01 21.90
C ARG A 234 0.25 -3.02 22.03
N CYS A 235 -0.70 -2.77 22.93
CA CYS A 235 -1.82 -3.69 23.15
C CYS A 235 -2.71 -3.85 21.92
N ILE A 236 -2.86 -2.78 21.12
CA ILE A 236 -3.68 -2.79 19.90
C ILE A 236 -2.97 -3.60 18.82
N VAL A 237 -1.68 -3.33 18.61
CA VAL A 237 -0.84 -4.05 17.65
C VAL A 237 -0.82 -5.55 17.97
N GLN A 238 -0.58 -5.93 19.23
CA GLN A 238 -0.59 -7.33 19.67
C GLN A 238 -1.96 -7.99 19.46
N GLY A 239 -3.04 -7.28 19.74
CA GLY A 239 -4.41 -7.79 19.52
C GLY A 239 -4.71 -8.02 18.03
N LEU A 240 -4.21 -7.17 17.13
CA LEU A 240 -4.32 -7.37 15.67
C LEU A 240 -3.47 -8.57 15.20
N TRP A 241 -2.24 -8.70 15.67
CA TRP A 241 -1.38 -9.84 15.36
C TRP A 241 -1.92 -11.17 15.92
N SER A 242 -2.60 -11.14 17.05
CA SER A 242 -3.27 -12.32 17.64
C SER A 242 -4.63 -12.61 17.02
N LEU A 243 -5.13 -11.73 16.11
CA LEU A 243 -6.49 -11.79 15.56
C LEU A 243 -7.57 -11.77 16.64
N ASP A 244 -7.33 -11.07 17.75
CA ASP A 244 -8.30 -10.91 18.85
C ASP A 244 -9.46 -9.97 18.46
N TYR A 245 -9.24 -9.10 17.46
CA TYR A 245 -10.26 -8.24 16.88
C TYR A 245 -11.03 -8.94 15.77
N THR A 246 -12.33 -8.73 15.73
CA THR A 246 -13.22 -9.29 14.70
C THR A 246 -13.50 -8.30 13.58
N SER A 247 -13.10 -7.05 13.75
CA SER A 247 -13.30 -5.96 12.79
C SER A 247 -12.33 -4.80 13.06
N VAL A 248 -11.98 -4.04 12.03
CA VAL A 248 -11.16 -2.81 12.15
C VAL A 248 -11.86 -1.70 12.95
N LYS A 249 -13.16 -1.82 13.22
CA LYS A 249 -13.90 -0.87 14.07
C LYS A 249 -13.45 -0.96 15.54
N GLU A 250 -13.04 -2.11 15.99
CA GLU A 250 -12.63 -2.32 17.39
C GLU A 250 -11.27 -1.67 17.65
N ASP A 251 -10.31 -1.83 16.74
CA ASP A 251 -8.98 -1.22 16.84
C ASP A 251 -9.01 0.30 16.63
N SER A 252 -9.79 0.83 15.67
CA SER A 252 -9.98 2.27 15.51
C SER A 252 -10.58 2.91 16.77
N THR A 253 -11.50 2.22 17.44
CA THR A 253 -12.08 2.68 18.70
C THR A 253 -11.04 2.71 19.83
N ALA A 254 -10.12 1.74 19.86
CA ALA A 254 -9.03 1.68 20.83
C ALA A 254 -7.99 2.78 20.57
N LEU A 255 -7.58 2.96 19.31
CA LEU A 255 -6.63 4.02 18.90
C LEU A 255 -7.16 5.43 19.21
N ARG A 256 -8.45 5.69 18.98
CA ARG A 256 -9.05 6.99 19.27
C ARG A 256 -8.89 7.39 20.74
N LYS A 257 -8.90 6.43 21.67
CA LYS A 257 -8.69 6.70 23.09
C LYS A 257 -7.24 7.04 23.44
N LEU A 258 -6.28 6.66 22.59
CA LEU A 258 -4.87 6.97 22.78
C LEU A 258 -4.49 8.31 22.13
N ALA A 259 -5.19 8.70 21.07
CA ALA A 259 -4.93 9.93 20.32
C ALA A 259 -5.62 11.18 20.93
N THR A 260 -6.49 11.01 21.94
CA THR A 260 -7.15 12.09 22.72
C THR A 260 -6.44 12.37 24.03
#